data_e5c66098087a942491cc894952242ec1
#
_entry.id   e5c66098087a942491cc894952242ec1
#
_cell.length_a   1.000
_cell.length_b   1.000
_cell.length_c   1.000
_cell.angle_alpha   90.00
_cell.angle_beta   90.00
_cell.angle_gamma   90.00
#
_symmetry.space_group_name_H-M   'P 1'
#
loop_
_entity.id
_entity.type
_entity.pdbx_description
1 polymer ?
#
loop_
_entity_poly.entity_id
_entity_poly.type
_entity_poly.pdbx_seq_one_letter_code
_entity_poly.pdbx_strand_id
1 'polypeptide(L)'
;MASQPTPCSLSAAVSDWADQLNRIAALDDPARIASLFDEDSHWREALALTWSLTTLSGRQALAAPLARGLASARARAFQIDEKRAPPRIVERAGVRAVEAILKFDTETGAAAALLRLRVLPSGDISRTAWTLHTALEAIRGYDEETLRARREEPVYQREWNGPNWLERRSIAARFEDREPTVLVVGGGHAGLSVAARLNQLGIDNLVIDPMGRVGDNWRKRYRALKLHNQFHSNHLPYMPFPSTWQRYLPKDRIANWFETYVECMDIHFWTRTRLTRARRIDGSGQPGVTTDDHWEAHVQREDGTERVLRPRHIILATGVSGAAKMPDIPTLDRFEGQVVHSSAFADGAAWRGKPVMVIGTGTSAHDVAQELHGQGARAVMVQRNPTMVIEIEPSAQLYDGVFLGEGPSIEDRDLINTSMPLPITLQGHRSLTSQAREQDRPLLDALEKVGFRLSSGVDGTGWPYLFRSRGGGYYFNVGCSNLIASREIGLIQYDDIASFEANGARMKDGSLVESELIVLGTGYHGLEHTVAGFFGDEVAKRVGPVWGFDPDTAELRAMWTRTGQPGLYFTGGAFSQCRAYSKYLALQIQAQELGLLESGSTH
;
A
#
# COMPACT_ATOMS: atom_id res chain seq x y z
N MET A 1 26.80 15.19 -31.84
CA MET A 1 26.18 15.12 -30.49
C MET A 1 25.03 16.11 -30.51
N ALA A 2 23.77 15.65 -30.43
CA ALA A 2 22.63 16.56 -30.28
C ALA A 2 22.79 17.33 -28.95
N SER A 3 22.62 18.66 -28.98
CA SER A 3 22.71 19.47 -27.77
C SER A 3 21.64 19.03 -26.78
N GLN A 4 22.02 18.83 -25.53
CA GLN A 4 21.01 18.53 -24.49
C GLN A 4 20.04 19.71 -24.34
N PRO A 5 18.72 19.47 -24.23
CA PRO A 5 17.75 20.53 -23.99
C PRO A 5 18.09 21.33 -22.71
N THR A 6 17.98 22.64 -22.78
CA THR A 6 18.23 23.52 -21.63
C THR A 6 17.00 23.54 -20.69
N PRO A 7 17.16 23.88 -19.40
CA PRO A 7 16.02 24.04 -18.48
C PRO A 7 14.92 24.97 -19.02
N CYS A 8 15.29 26.05 -19.69
CA CYS A 8 14.36 26.99 -20.32
C CYS A 8 13.55 26.33 -21.46
N SER A 9 14.17 25.47 -22.28
CA SER A 9 13.48 24.75 -23.34
C SER A 9 12.54 23.67 -22.81
N LEU A 10 12.86 23.05 -21.64
CA LEU A 10 11.99 22.09 -20.98
C LEU A 10 10.69 22.76 -20.50
N SER A 11 10.82 23.90 -19.80
CA SER A 11 9.68 24.66 -19.29
C SER A 11 8.81 25.19 -20.43
N ALA A 12 9.43 25.69 -21.54
CA ALA A 12 8.69 26.15 -22.69
C ALA A 12 7.84 25.04 -23.33
N ALA A 13 8.40 23.86 -23.57
CA ALA A 13 7.67 22.74 -24.15
C ALA A 13 6.48 22.30 -23.28
N VAL A 14 6.67 22.26 -21.96
CA VAL A 14 5.63 21.93 -21.00
C VAL A 14 4.53 22.99 -20.98
N SER A 15 4.89 24.29 -20.96
CA SER A 15 3.93 25.39 -20.99
C SER A 15 3.13 25.42 -22.29
N ASP A 16 3.78 25.20 -23.43
CA ASP A 16 3.10 25.12 -24.73
C ASP A 16 2.04 24.02 -24.78
N TRP A 17 2.35 22.84 -24.19
CA TRP A 17 1.39 21.75 -24.11
C TRP A 17 0.23 22.09 -23.15
N ALA A 18 0.53 22.66 -21.98
CA ALA A 18 -0.47 23.08 -21.01
C ALA A 18 -1.40 24.15 -21.55
N ASP A 19 -0.88 25.12 -22.32
CA ASP A 19 -1.66 26.17 -22.98
C ASP A 19 -2.60 25.59 -24.05
N GLN A 20 -2.16 24.59 -24.80
CA GLN A 20 -3.03 23.88 -25.74
C GLN A 20 -4.15 23.14 -25.00
N LEU A 21 -3.86 22.44 -23.89
CA LEU A 21 -4.88 21.80 -23.09
C LEU A 21 -5.88 22.82 -22.51
N ASN A 22 -5.41 23.93 -21.96
CA ASN A 22 -6.28 25.01 -21.43
C ASN A 22 -7.30 25.54 -22.46
N ARG A 23 -6.90 25.64 -23.75
CA ARG A 23 -7.80 26.11 -24.81
C ARG A 23 -8.94 25.16 -25.14
N ILE A 24 -8.77 23.87 -24.85
CA ILE A 24 -9.73 22.82 -25.27
C ILE A 24 -10.38 22.10 -24.09
N ALA A 25 -9.92 22.27 -22.87
CA ALA A 25 -10.39 21.53 -21.70
C ALA A 25 -11.90 21.63 -21.43
N ALA A 26 -12.51 22.77 -21.80
CA ALA A 26 -13.94 23.02 -21.62
C ALA A 26 -14.83 22.55 -22.78
N LEU A 27 -14.24 22.04 -23.87
CA LEU A 27 -14.95 21.82 -25.13
C LEU A 27 -15.63 20.45 -25.26
N ASP A 28 -15.32 19.50 -24.37
CA ASP A 28 -15.71 18.07 -24.48
C ASP A 28 -15.51 17.54 -25.92
N ASP A 29 -14.34 17.81 -26.50
CA ASP A 29 -13.97 17.43 -27.87
C ASP A 29 -12.88 16.32 -27.84
N PRO A 30 -13.27 15.06 -27.98
CA PRO A 30 -12.32 13.92 -27.95
C PRO A 30 -11.25 14.01 -29.05
N ALA A 31 -11.58 14.54 -30.24
CA ALA A 31 -10.62 14.61 -31.34
C ALA A 31 -9.50 15.61 -31.05
N ARG A 32 -9.82 16.75 -30.47
CA ARG A 32 -8.81 17.72 -30.03
C ARG A 32 -7.98 17.20 -28.87
N ILE A 33 -8.60 16.53 -27.88
CA ILE A 33 -7.84 15.86 -26.80
C ILE A 33 -6.89 14.82 -27.39
N ALA A 34 -7.37 13.95 -28.28
CA ALA A 34 -6.53 12.95 -28.94
C ALA A 34 -5.28 13.55 -29.61
N SER A 35 -5.39 14.74 -30.19
CA SER A 35 -4.27 15.40 -30.86
C SER A 35 -3.13 15.84 -29.94
N LEU A 36 -3.36 15.93 -28.63
CA LEU A 36 -2.37 16.24 -27.61
C LEU A 36 -1.60 15.01 -27.07
N PHE A 37 -1.91 13.81 -27.53
CA PHE A 37 -1.37 12.57 -26.99
C PHE A 37 -0.71 11.69 -28.04
N ASP A 38 0.35 10.98 -27.65
CA ASP A 38 0.97 9.92 -28.46
C ASP A 38 -0.02 8.77 -28.69
N GLU A 39 0.22 7.93 -29.69
CA GLU A 39 -0.64 6.79 -30.00
C GLU A 39 -0.70 5.78 -28.85
N ASP A 40 0.45 5.49 -28.21
CA ASP A 40 0.62 4.60 -27.07
C ASP A 40 0.64 5.34 -25.73
N SER A 41 -0.07 6.46 -25.64
CA SER A 41 -0.15 7.29 -24.43
C SER A 41 -1.04 6.67 -23.34
N HIS A 42 -0.88 7.18 -22.12
CA HIS A 42 -1.66 6.75 -20.96
C HIS A 42 -2.16 7.95 -20.17
N TRP A 43 -3.38 7.85 -19.67
CA TRP A 43 -3.92 8.74 -18.66
C TRP A 43 -4.25 7.96 -17.40
N ARG A 44 -3.68 8.39 -16.28
CA ARG A 44 -4.01 7.88 -14.95
C ARG A 44 -4.75 8.96 -14.17
N GLU A 45 -5.91 8.62 -13.65
CA GLU A 45 -6.77 9.50 -12.88
C GLU A 45 -6.74 9.12 -11.39
N ALA A 46 -6.73 10.15 -10.52
CA ALA A 46 -6.87 10.01 -9.08
C ALA A 46 -7.78 11.12 -8.53
N LEU A 47 -9.07 10.96 -8.66
CA LEU A 47 -10.17 11.75 -8.09
C LEU A 47 -10.38 13.16 -8.67
N ALA A 48 -9.45 13.70 -9.45
CA ALA A 48 -9.51 15.10 -9.87
C ALA A 48 -10.66 15.40 -10.85
N LEU A 49 -10.92 14.46 -11.76
CA LEU A 49 -11.88 14.63 -12.86
C LEU A 49 -13.09 13.68 -12.76
N THR A 50 -12.95 12.54 -12.11
CA THR A 50 -13.97 11.48 -12.12
C THR A 50 -14.29 10.88 -10.77
N TRP A 51 -13.67 11.33 -9.70
CA TRP A 51 -13.79 10.74 -8.36
C TRP A 51 -13.41 9.24 -8.27
N SER A 52 -12.63 8.75 -9.23
CA SER A 52 -12.20 7.35 -9.29
C SER A 52 -10.68 7.23 -9.39
N LEU A 53 -10.16 6.04 -9.10
CA LEU A 53 -8.81 5.63 -9.46
C LEU A 53 -8.92 4.80 -10.72
N THR A 54 -8.32 5.25 -11.83
CA THR A 54 -8.37 4.52 -13.09
C THR A 54 -7.19 4.85 -13.99
N THR A 55 -6.81 3.90 -14.83
CA THR A 55 -5.77 4.06 -15.84
C THR A 55 -6.32 3.67 -17.22
N LEU A 56 -6.28 4.57 -18.16
CA LEU A 56 -6.64 4.32 -19.56
C LEU A 56 -5.39 4.36 -20.44
N SER A 57 -5.28 3.40 -21.33
CA SER A 57 -4.11 3.19 -22.20
C SER A 57 -4.50 3.25 -23.67
N GLY A 58 -3.71 3.98 -24.45
CA GLY A 58 -3.96 4.25 -25.87
C GLY A 58 -4.77 5.54 -26.10
N ARG A 59 -4.27 6.35 -27.04
CA ARG A 59 -4.87 7.66 -27.40
C ARG A 59 -6.38 7.61 -27.64
N GLN A 60 -6.84 6.57 -28.33
CA GLN A 60 -8.27 6.44 -28.64
C GLN A 60 -9.12 6.12 -27.41
N ALA A 61 -8.59 5.30 -26.49
CA ALA A 61 -9.32 4.90 -25.28
C ALA A 61 -9.41 6.04 -24.26
N LEU A 62 -8.37 6.87 -24.13
CA LEU A 62 -8.34 7.97 -23.15
C LEU A 62 -9.07 9.23 -23.63
N ALA A 63 -9.18 9.48 -24.94
CA ALA A 63 -9.59 10.78 -25.46
C ALA A 63 -10.99 11.19 -25.01
N ALA A 64 -12.00 10.34 -25.18
CA ALA A 64 -13.37 10.68 -24.83
C ALA A 64 -13.61 10.74 -23.30
N PRO A 65 -13.11 9.80 -22.47
CA PRO A 65 -13.24 9.92 -21.01
C PRO A 65 -12.52 11.14 -20.45
N LEU A 66 -11.32 11.46 -20.95
CA LEU A 66 -10.56 12.64 -20.51
C LEU A 66 -11.27 13.94 -20.92
N ALA A 67 -11.78 14.06 -22.16
CA ALA A 67 -12.52 15.22 -22.62
C ALA A 67 -13.74 15.51 -21.71
N ARG A 68 -14.57 14.48 -21.47
CA ARG A 68 -15.72 14.59 -20.55
C ARG A 68 -15.30 14.97 -19.14
N GLY A 69 -14.25 14.29 -18.60
CA GLY A 69 -13.77 14.57 -17.23
C GLY A 69 -13.31 16.01 -17.07
N LEU A 70 -12.53 16.54 -18.02
CA LEU A 70 -12.07 17.92 -18.02
C LEU A 70 -13.23 18.90 -18.06
N ALA A 71 -14.17 18.71 -18.98
CA ALA A 71 -15.34 19.58 -19.14
C ALA A 71 -16.26 19.51 -17.90
N SER A 72 -16.59 18.31 -17.42
CA SER A 72 -17.48 18.11 -16.26
C SER A 72 -16.88 18.69 -14.98
N ALA A 73 -15.58 18.49 -14.74
CA ALA A 73 -14.89 19.04 -13.59
C ALA A 73 -14.56 20.54 -13.75
N ARG A 74 -14.86 21.15 -14.90
CA ARG A 74 -14.47 22.53 -15.25
C ARG A 74 -12.98 22.78 -15.01
N ALA A 75 -12.16 21.83 -15.44
CA ALA A 75 -10.71 21.88 -15.27
C ALA A 75 -10.11 23.03 -16.06
N ARG A 76 -9.22 23.81 -15.41
CA ARG A 76 -8.65 25.04 -15.99
C ARG A 76 -7.33 25.41 -15.33
N ALA A 77 -6.63 26.36 -15.94
CA ALA A 77 -5.41 26.97 -15.41
C ALA A 77 -4.27 25.94 -15.20
N PHE A 78 -4.13 25.00 -16.15
CA PHE A 78 -2.96 24.13 -16.16
C PHE A 78 -1.69 24.95 -16.35
N GLN A 79 -0.77 24.85 -15.39
CA GLN A 79 0.51 25.57 -15.42
C GLN A 79 1.55 24.83 -14.58
N ILE A 80 2.83 25.04 -14.87
CA ILE A 80 3.92 24.48 -14.06
C ILE A 80 3.75 24.95 -12.62
N ASP A 81 3.85 24.01 -11.67
CA ASP A 81 3.85 24.34 -10.24
C ASP A 81 5.25 24.72 -9.79
N GLU A 82 5.51 26.03 -9.69
CA GLU A 82 6.82 26.59 -9.31
C GLU A 82 7.23 26.25 -7.86
N LYS A 83 6.28 25.77 -7.02
CA LYS A 83 6.57 25.36 -5.64
C LYS A 83 7.06 23.91 -5.53
N ARG A 84 6.99 23.16 -6.63
CA ARG A 84 7.35 21.75 -6.72
C ARG A 84 8.58 21.53 -7.61
N ALA A 85 8.98 20.27 -7.78
CA ALA A 85 10.14 19.92 -8.61
C ALA A 85 10.01 20.50 -10.02
N PRO A 86 11.02 21.22 -10.54
CA PRO A 86 10.97 21.80 -11.89
C PRO A 86 10.97 20.73 -12.97
N PRO A 87 10.54 21.09 -14.21
CA PRO A 87 10.64 20.20 -15.37
C PRO A 87 12.06 19.67 -15.55
N ARG A 88 12.19 18.35 -15.72
CA ARG A 88 13.48 17.65 -15.80
C ARG A 88 13.43 16.49 -16.77
N ILE A 89 14.58 16.12 -17.33
CA ILE A 89 14.71 14.89 -18.13
C ILE A 89 14.89 13.71 -17.19
N VAL A 90 14.07 12.68 -17.39
CA VAL A 90 14.12 11.40 -16.66
C VAL A 90 14.11 10.26 -17.65
N GLU A 91 14.51 9.09 -17.17
CA GLU A 91 14.27 7.83 -17.85
C GLU A 91 13.23 7.00 -17.08
N ARG A 92 12.19 6.54 -17.79
CA ARG A 92 11.13 5.69 -17.22
C ARG A 92 10.89 4.52 -18.15
N ALA A 93 11.08 3.30 -17.66
CA ALA A 93 10.90 2.07 -18.46
C ALA A 93 11.69 2.07 -19.79
N GLY A 94 12.90 2.66 -19.80
CA GLY A 94 13.74 2.80 -21.00
C GLY A 94 13.37 3.98 -21.91
N VAL A 95 12.38 4.79 -21.57
CA VAL A 95 11.96 5.96 -22.33
C VAL A 95 12.50 7.24 -21.67
N ARG A 96 13.26 8.05 -22.43
CA ARG A 96 13.66 9.40 -22.00
C ARG A 96 12.49 10.36 -22.20
N ALA A 97 12.14 11.09 -21.15
CA ALA A 97 11.04 12.04 -21.17
C ALA A 97 11.33 13.28 -20.32
N VAL A 98 10.72 14.40 -20.69
CA VAL A 98 10.57 15.57 -19.80
C VAL A 98 9.43 15.24 -18.84
N GLU A 99 9.71 15.23 -17.54
CA GLU A 99 8.76 15.01 -16.44
C GLU A 99 8.51 16.34 -15.75
N ALA A 100 7.25 16.76 -15.66
CA ALA A 100 6.87 18.04 -15.09
C ALA A 100 5.62 17.91 -14.21
N ILE A 101 5.62 18.60 -13.08
CA ILE A 101 4.47 18.73 -12.20
C ILE A 101 3.75 20.03 -12.52
N LEU A 102 2.48 19.90 -12.86
CA LEU A 102 1.57 21.00 -13.11
C LEU A 102 0.58 21.11 -11.94
N LYS A 103 0.10 22.31 -11.68
CA LYS A 103 -1.12 22.56 -10.91
C LYS A 103 -2.24 22.97 -11.84
N PHE A 104 -3.47 22.66 -11.43
CA PHE A 104 -4.68 23.11 -12.11
C PHE A 104 -5.85 23.19 -11.14
N ASP A 105 -6.90 23.90 -11.52
CA ASP A 105 -8.11 24.04 -10.74
C ASP A 105 -9.24 23.22 -11.35
N THR A 106 -10.11 22.70 -10.49
CA THR A 106 -11.42 22.16 -10.85
C THR A 106 -12.52 22.94 -10.13
N GLU A 107 -13.78 22.67 -10.46
CA GLU A 107 -14.91 23.20 -9.69
C GLU A 107 -14.83 22.75 -8.23
N THR A 108 -14.45 21.50 -8.00
CA THR A 108 -14.36 20.90 -6.67
C THR A 108 -13.18 21.43 -5.86
N GLY A 109 -12.02 21.66 -6.47
CA GLY A 109 -10.84 22.05 -5.69
C GLY A 109 -9.55 22.17 -6.50
N ALA A 110 -8.45 22.21 -5.77
CA ALA A 110 -7.11 22.25 -6.32
C ALA A 110 -6.63 20.85 -6.71
N ALA A 111 -5.93 20.74 -7.83
CA ALA A 111 -5.43 19.49 -8.36
C ALA A 111 -4.00 19.63 -8.90
N ALA A 112 -3.27 18.51 -8.93
CA ALA A 112 -1.97 18.39 -9.58
C ALA A 112 -2.07 17.50 -10.82
N ALA A 113 -1.24 17.81 -11.83
CA ALA A 113 -1.02 16.88 -12.92
C ALA A 113 0.46 16.57 -13.06
N LEU A 114 0.79 15.36 -13.46
CA LEU A 114 2.15 15.00 -13.84
C LEU A 114 2.18 14.62 -15.31
N LEU A 115 2.88 15.45 -16.08
CA LEU A 115 3.03 15.33 -17.52
C LEU A 115 4.37 14.73 -17.88
N ARG A 116 4.38 13.81 -18.87
CA ARG A 116 5.63 13.35 -19.51
C ARG A 116 5.55 13.53 -21.02
N LEU A 117 6.50 14.29 -21.57
CA LEU A 117 6.73 14.47 -22.99
C LEU A 117 7.99 13.71 -23.40
N ARG A 118 7.95 12.87 -24.43
CA ARG A 118 9.12 12.10 -24.88
C ARG A 118 10.24 13.02 -25.39
N VAL A 119 11.48 12.65 -25.13
CA VAL A 119 12.64 13.20 -25.81
C VAL A 119 12.92 12.33 -27.02
N LEU A 120 12.80 12.89 -28.21
CA LEU A 120 12.97 12.20 -29.48
C LEU A 120 14.45 11.87 -29.75
N PRO A 121 14.76 10.92 -30.65
CA PRO A 121 16.15 10.62 -31.02
C PRO A 121 16.94 11.82 -31.57
N SER A 122 16.26 12.80 -32.16
CA SER A 122 16.85 14.09 -32.58
C SER A 122 17.32 14.96 -31.42
N GLY A 123 16.86 14.69 -30.19
CA GLY A 123 17.04 15.55 -29.02
C GLY A 123 15.89 16.52 -28.78
N ASP A 124 14.95 16.63 -29.73
CA ASP A 124 13.76 17.49 -29.58
C ASP A 124 12.78 16.90 -28.56
N ILE A 125 11.95 17.77 -28.00
CA ILE A 125 10.87 17.37 -27.08
C ILE A 125 9.59 17.17 -27.90
N SER A 126 8.90 16.04 -27.71
CA SER A 126 7.61 15.77 -28.33
C SER A 126 6.59 16.85 -27.93
N ARG A 127 5.72 17.21 -28.86
CA ARG A 127 4.58 18.11 -28.60
C ARG A 127 3.35 17.38 -28.08
N THR A 128 3.39 16.06 -28.06
CA THR A 128 2.31 15.20 -27.59
C THR A 128 2.73 14.49 -26.28
N ALA A 129 1.77 14.28 -25.40
CA ALA A 129 2.00 13.65 -24.12
C ALA A 129 2.10 12.11 -24.26
N TRP A 130 3.13 11.54 -23.67
CA TRP A 130 3.23 10.11 -23.46
C TRP A 130 2.40 9.66 -22.25
N THR A 131 2.49 10.39 -21.13
CA THR A 131 1.65 10.12 -19.97
C THR A 131 1.13 11.41 -19.36
N LEU A 132 -0.12 11.36 -18.92
CA LEU A 132 -0.73 12.36 -18.06
C LEU A 132 -1.27 11.68 -16.81
N HIS A 133 -0.98 12.21 -15.64
CA HIS A 133 -1.63 11.85 -14.40
C HIS A 133 -2.36 13.07 -13.86
N THR A 134 -3.61 12.90 -13.43
CA THR A 134 -4.42 13.94 -12.78
C THR A 134 -4.77 13.48 -11.37
N ALA A 135 -4.57 14.33 -10.37
CA ALA A 135 -4.75 13.98 -8.97
C ALA A 135 -5.37 15.14 -8.18
N LEU A 136 -6.45 14.86 -7.45
CA LEU A 136 -7.03 15.84 -6.53
C LEU A 136 -6.09 16.08 -5.35
N GLU A 137 -5.78 17.35 -5.07
CA GLU A 137 -4.93 17.75 -3.97
C GLU A 137 -5.74 18.15 -2.74
N ALA A 138 -6.83 18.90 -2.94
CA ALA A 138 -7.67 19.38 -1.85
C ALA A 138 -9.07 19.80 -2.37
N ILE A 139 -10.08 19.71 -1.51
CA ILE A 139 -11.42 20.23 -1.77
C ILE A 139 -11.43 21.72 -1.39
N ARG A 140 -12.00 22.55 -2.26
CA ARG A 140 -12.04 24.02 -2.11
C ARG A 140 -12.68 24.45 -0.79
N GLY A 141 -11.93 25.24 -0.01
CA GLY A 141 -12.35 25.71 1.30
C GLY A 141 -12.33 24.66 2.42
N TYR A 142 -11.87 23.43 2.11
CA TYR A 142 -11.71 22.32 3.06
C TYR A 142 -10.31 21.70 2.95
N ASP A 143 -9.34 22.44 2.44
CA ASP A 143 -7.94 22.04 2.49
C ASP A 143 -7.38 22.10 3.92
N GLU A 144 -6.32 21.35 4.17
CA GLU A 144 -5.73 21.20 5.51
C GLU A 144 -5.29 22.53 6.12
N GLU A 145 -4.79 23.48 5.31
CA GLU A 145 -4.35 24.79 5.76
C GLU A 145 -5.55 25.67 6.21
N THR A 146 -6.58 25.72 5.37
CA THR A 146 -7.83 26.43 5.67
C THR A 146 -8.49 25.88 6.93
N LEU A 147 -8.56 24.54 7.07
CA LEU A 147 -9.16 23.90 8.23
C LEU A 147 -8.32 24.09 9.50
N ARG A 148 -6.99 24.11 9.37
CA ARG A 148 -6.09 24.43 10.47
C ARG A 148 -6.31 25.86 10.94
N ALA A 149 -6.31 26.83 10.03
CA ALA A 149 -6.53 28.25 10.35
C ALA A 149 -7.87 28.50 11.04
N ARG A 150 -8.92 27.73 10.70
CA ARG A 150 -10.24 27.81 11.41
C ARG A 150 -10.19 27.28 12.83
N ARG A 151 -9.25 26.39 13.14
CA ARG A 151 -9.08 25.78 14.49
C ARG A 151 -8.10 26.54 15.38
N GLU A 152 -7.25 27.38 14.78
CA GLU A 152 -6.30 28.21 15.54
C GLU A 152 -7.04 29.23 16.39
N GLU A 153 -6.75 29.24 17.68
CA GLU A 153 -7.24 30.27 18.60
C GLU A 153 -6.56 31.60 18.25
N PRO A 154 -7.32 32.67 17.88
CA PRO A 154 -6.73 33.90 17.39
C PRO A 154 -6.01 34.70 18.46
N VAL A 155 -6.26 34.41 19.75
CA VAL A 155 -5.69 35.10 20.90
C VAL A 155 -5.29 34.07 21.96
N TYR A 156 -4.10 34.27 22.55
CA TYR A 156 -3.67 33.48 23.70
C TYR A 156 -4.66 33.61 24.86
N GLN A 157 -5.33 32.50 25.20
CA GLN A 157 -6.29 32.41 26.30
C GLN A 157 -5.81 31.41 27.35
N ARG A 158 -6.07 31.71 28.61
CA ARG A 158 -5.88 30.79 29.74
C ARG A 158 -7.22 30.47 30.36
N GLU A 159 -7.61 29.22 30.32
CA GLU A 159 -8.74 28.72 31.08
C GLU A 159 -8.25 28.22 32.43
N TRP A 160 -8.59 28.95 33.48
CA TRP A 160 -8.14 28.63 34.85
C TRP A 160 -9.02 27.59 35.55
N ASN A 161 -10.28 27.46 35.15
CA ASN A 161 -11.28 26.63 35.82
C ASN A 161 -11.84 25.48 34.94
N GLY A 162 -11.34 25.34 33.74
CA GLY A 162 -11.74 24.27 32.80
C GLY A 162 -10.71 23.14 32.71
N PRO A 163 -11.04 22.05 32.01
CA PRO A 163 -10.10 20.95 31.75
C PRO A 163 -8.94 21.43 30.89
N ASN A 164 -7.72 21.01 31.25
CA ASN A 164 -6.53 21.27 30.44
C ASN A 164 -6.56 20.49 29.12
N TRP A 165 -5.57 20.72 28.23
CA TRP A 165 -5.50 20.06 26.93
C TRP A 165 -5.52 18.52 27.03
N LEU A 166 -4.76 17.92 27.94
CA LEU A 166 -4.71 16.47 28.12
C LEU A 166 -6.05 15.90 28.62
N GLU A 167 -6.71 16.61 29.54
CA GLU A 167 -8.02 16.22 30.06
C GLU A 167 -9.08 16.29 28.96
N ARG A 168 -9.12 17.38 28.18
CA ARG A 168 -10.02 17.50 27.01
C ARG A 168 -9.80 16.37 26.01
N ARG A 169 -8.54 16.09 25.66
CA ARG A 169 -8.18 14.99 24.77
C ARG A 169 -8.64 13.63 25.32
N SER A 170 -8.43 13.39 26.61
CA SER A 170 -8.84 12.15 27.26
C SER A 170 -10.35 11.98 27.30
N ILE A 171 -11.11 13.06 27.52
CA ILE A 171 -12.58 13.05 27.46
C ILE A 171 -13.03 12.78 26.03
N ALA A 172 -12.50 13.51 25.06
CA ALA A 172 -12.84 13.34 23.64
C ALA A 172 -12.58 11.93 23.12
N ALA A 173 -11.48 11.29 23.56
CA ALA A 173 -11.10 9.95 23.17
C ALA A 173 -12.05 8.85 23.68
N ARG A 174 -12.93 9.15 24.64
CA ARG A 174 -13.90 8.17 25.16
C ARG A 174 -15.11 7.99 24.25
N PHE A 175 -15.43 8.97 23.42
CA PHE A 175 -16.62 8.96 22.57
C PHE A 175 -17.90 8.66 23.36
N GLU A 176 -18.04 9.22 24.56
CA GLU A 176 -19.22 9.05 25.42
C GLU A 176 -20.36 10.00 25.05
N ASP A 177 -20.03 11.15 24.49
CA ASP A 177 -20.92 12.25 24.10
C ASP A 177 -21.23 12.31 22.60
N ARG A 178 -20.55 11.54 21.80
CA ARG A 178 -20.69 11.51 20.34
C ARG A 178 -20.27 10.17 19.74
N GLU A 179 -20.61 9.97 18.47
CA GLU A 179 -20.16 8.83 17.67
C GLU A 179 -19.03 9.27 16.71
N PRO A 180 -18.03 8.42 16.46
CA PRO A 180 -17.02 8.74 15.46
C PRO A 180 -17.64 8.72 14.05
N THR A 181 -17.31 9.69 13.21
CA THR A 181 -17.69 9.69 11.79
C THR A 181 -17.09 8.47 11.07
N VAL A 182 -15.83 8.16 11.40
CA VAL A 182 -15.08 7.06 10.80
C VAL A 182 -14.54 6.13 11.88
N LEU A 183 -14.82 4.83 11.75
CA LEU A 183 -14.18 3.77 12.54
C LEU A 183 -13.08 3.13 11.72
N VAL A 184 -11.83 3.22 12.18
CA VAL A 184 -10.66 2.57 11.56
C VAL A 184 -10.34 1.29 12.34
N VAL A 185 -10.46 0.15 11.68
CA VAL A 185 -10.21 -1.18 12.27
C VAL A 185 -8.81 -1.65 11.94
N GLY A 186 -7.90 -1.56 12.90
CA GLY A 186 -6.47 -1.88 12.79
C GLY A 186 -5.56 -0.67 12.94
N GLY A 187 -4.68 -0.71 13.92
CA GLY A 187 -3.75 0.36 14.32
C GLY A 187 -2.33 0.21 13.77
N GLY A 188 -2.17 -0.42 12.59
CA GLY A 188 -0.91 -0.47 11.86
C GLY A 188 -0.64 0.80 11.05
N HIS A 189 0.48 0.82 10.30
CA HIS A 189 0.86 1.97 9.47
C HIS A 189 -0.25 2.44 8.50
N ALA A 190 -1.08 1.53 8.01
CA ALA A 190 -2.20 1.85 7.11
C ALA A 190 -3.31 2.60 7.84
N GLY A 191 -3.76 2.09 8.99
CA GLY A 191 -4.78 2.74 9.81
C GLY A 191 -4.32 4.08 10.37
N LEU A 192 -3.08 4.15 10.86
CA LEU A 192 -2.49 5.41 11.36
C LEU A 192 -2.35 6.47 10.27
N SER A 193 -1.94 6.07 9.05
CA SER A 193 -1.83 7.01 7.92
C SER A 193 -3.17 7.64 7.56
N VAL A 194 -4.24 6.85 7.46
CA VAL A 194 -5.56 7.39 7.11
C VAL A 194 -6.17 8.17 8.27
N ALA A 195 -6.00 7.73 9.51
CA ALA A 195 -6.51 8.45 10.69
C ALA A 195 -5.89 9.85 10.80
N ALA A 196 -4.57 9.97 10.58
CA ALA A 196 -3.91 11.27 10.56
C ALA A 196 -4.44 12.19 9.45
N ARG A 197 -4.67 11.66 8.22
CA ARG A 197 -5.27 12.42 7.12
C ARG A 197 -6.67 12.91 7.48
N LEU A 198 -7.51 12.04 8.04
CA LEU A 198 -8.86 12.40 8.47
C LEU A 198 -8.84 13.50 9.55
N ASN A 199 -7.92 13.40 10.53
CA ASN A 199 -7.76 14.45 11.56
C ASN A 199 -7.38 15.80 10.93
N GLN A 200 -6.46 15.84 9.97
CA GLN A 200 -6.09 17.11 9.31
C GLN A 200 -7.26 17.69 8.52
N LEU A 201 -8.12 16.85 7.95
CA LEU A 201 -9.35 17.25 7.27
C LEU A 201 -10.54 17.55 8.22
N GLY A 202 -10.33 17.47 9.53
CA GLY A 202 -11.38 17.76 10.52
C GLY A 202 -12.46 16.70 10.63
N ILE A 203 -12.21 15.49 10.17
CA ILE A 203 -13.15 14.36 10.21
C ILE A 203 -12.86 13.54 11.48
N ASP A 204 -13.82 13.51 12.40
CA ASP A 204 -13.70 12.77 13.66
C ASP A 204 -13.61 11.27 13.41
N ASN A 205 -12.58 10.64 13.96
CA ASN A 205 -12.32 9.23 13.72
C ASN A 205 -11.76 8.54 14.97
N LEU A 206 -11.99 7.24 15.03
CA LEU A 206 -11.50 6.37 16.09
C LEU A 206 -10.78 5.17 15.49
N VAL A 207 -9.54 4.94 15.92
CA VAL A 207 -8.79 3.72 15.60
C VAL A 207 -9.00 2.69 16.70
N ILE A 208 -9.34 1.45 16.35
CA ILE A 208 -9.41 0.32 17.28
C ILE A 208 -8.40 -0.75 16.88
N ASP A 209 -7.77 -1.39 17.86
CA ASP A 209 -6.82 -2.48 17.64
C ASP A 209 -6.89 -3.49 18.80
N PRO A 210 -6.92 -4.81 18.54
CA PRO A 210 -6.95 -5.82 19.58
C PRO A 210 -5.66 -5.93 20.39
N MET A 211 -4.57 -5.34 19.92
CA MET A 211 -3.29 -5.37 20.64
C MET A 211 -3.31 -4.50 21.90
N GLY A 212 -2.50 -4.90 22.88
CA GLY A 212 -2.45 -4.27 24.20
C GLY A 212 -1.77 -2.90 24.21
N ARG A 213 -0.96 -2.60 23.18
CA ARG A 213 -0.18 -1.38 23.04
C ARG A 213 -0.06 -0.98 21.58
N VAL A 214 -0.07 0.31 21.30
CA VAL A 214 0.19 0.83 19.95
C VAL A 214 1.52 0.28 19.44
N GLY A 215 1.55 -0.18 18.20
CA GLY A 215 2.75 -0.77 17.59
C GLY A 215 3.01 -2.26 17.89
N ASP A 216 2.20 -2.90 18.74
CA ASP A 216 2.37 -4.33 19.07
C ASP A 216 2.16 -5.25 17.86
N ASN A 217 1.44 -4.80 16.84
CA ASN A 217 1.33 -5.49 15.55
C ASN A 217 2.69 -5.65 14.83
N TRP A 218 3.69 -4.81 15.15
CA TRP A 218 5.09 -4.97 14.76
C TRP A 218 5.91 -5.63 15.87
N ARG A 219 5.80 -5.15 17.11
CA ARG A 219 6.59 -5.61 18.26
C ARG A 219 6.47 -7.11 18.51
N LYS A 220 5.29 -7.69 18.32
CA LYS A 220 5.00 -9.11 18.50
C LYS A 220 5.34 -10.01 17.31
N ARG A 221 5.95 -9.49 16.25
CA ARG A 221 6.49 -10.30 15.16
C ARG A 221 7.80 -10.97 15.59
N TYR A 222 8.27 -11.96 14.80
CA TYR A 222 9.50 -12.69 15.11
C TYR A 222 10.69 -11.74 15.36
N ARG A 223 11.61 -12.21 16.22
CA ARG A 223 12.67 -11.39 16.84
C ARG A 223 13.54 -10.62 15.82
N ALA A 224 13.95 -11.29 14.74
CA ALA A 224 14.91 -10.74 13.78
C ALA A 224 14.29 -9.79 12.74
N LEU A 225 12.96 -9.55 12.76
CA LEU A 225 12.27 -8.79 11.72
C LEU A 225 12.82 -7.37 11.56
N LYS A 226 13.24 -7.06 10.34
CA LYS A 226 13.54 -5.70 9.84
C LYS A 226 12.76 -5.45 8.56
N LEU A 227 12.50 -4.17 8.27
CA LEU A 227 12.02 -3.80 6.93
C LEU A 227 13.10 -4.10 5.90
N HIS A 228 12.70 -4.61 4.76
CA HIS A 228 13.58 -4.87 3.62
C HIS A 228 13.63 -3.70 2.63
N ASN A 229 12.76 -2.69 2.76
CA ASN A 229 12.89 -1.41 2.06
C ASN A 229 13.66 -0.41 2.94
N GLN A 230 14.42 0.47 2.30
CA GLN A 230 15.14 1.53 3.01
C GLN A 230 14.14 2.51 3.65
N PHE A 231 14.54 3.13 4.78
CA PHE A 231 13.64 4.03 5.53
C PHE A 231 13.15 5.23 4.71
N HIS A 232 13.89 5.67 3.68
CA HIS A 232 13.52 6.79 2.82
C HIS A 232 12.16 6.61 2.12
N SER A 233 11.77 5.37 1.81
CA SER A 233 10.45 5.08 1.20
C SER A 233 9.33 4.90 2.23
N ASN A 234 9.67 4.70 3.51
CA ASN A 234 8.76 4.18 4.52
C ASN A 234 8.20 5.22 5.51
N HIS A 235 8.36 6.52 5.25
CA HIS A 235 7.78 7.57 6.10
C HIS A 235 6.25 7.47 6.20
N LEU A 236 5.70 7.88 7.35
CA LEU A 236 4.28 8.12 7.52
C LEU A 236 3.92 9.54 7.02
N PRO A 237 2.64 9.83 6.73
CA PRO A 237 2.20 11.20 6.40
C PRO A 237 2.61 12.19 7.49
N TYR A 238 2.97 13.41 7.12
CA TYR A 238 3.31 14.54 8.01
C TYR A 238 4.57 14.39 8.86
N MET A 239 4.95 13.18 9.25
CA MET A 239 6.08 12.93 10.14
C MET A 239 7.06 11.93 9.50
N PRO A 240 8.11 12.42 8.85
CA PRO A 240 9.18 11.55 8.33
C PRO A 240 9.97 10.95 9.48
N PHE A 241 10.51 9.73 9.27
CA PHE A 241 11.47 9.14 10.19
C PHE A 241 12.73 10.01 10.33
N PRO A 242 13.35 10.07 11.50
CA PRO A 242 14.60 10.80 11.69
C PRO A 242 15.68 10.35 10.71
N SER A 243 16.35 11.29 10.06
CA SER A 243 17.42 11.00 9.08
C SER A 243 18.63 10.28 9.68
N THR A 244 18.77 10.29 11.01
CA THR A 244 19.81 9.59 11.76
C THR A 244 19.53 8.11 11.98
N TRP A 245 18.38 7.62 11.52
CA TRP A 245 18.03 6.22 11.69
C TRP A 245 18.75 5.32 10.70
N GLN A 246 18.89 4.04 11.08
CA GLN A 246 19.51 3.04 10.22
C GLN A 246 18.69 2.80 8.95
N ARG A 247 19.38 2.42 7.87
CA ARG A 247 18.79 2.22 6.53
C ARG A 247 17.62 1.25 6.53
N TYR A 248 17.75 0.12 7.24
CA TYR A 248 16.70 -0.91 7.39
C TYR A 248 16.18 -0.92 8.81
N LEU A 249 14.92 -0.57 8.99
CA LEU A 249 14.34 -0.36 10.31
C LEU A 249 13.95 -1.67 11.00
N PRO A 250 14.41 -1.92 12.24
CA PRO A 250 13.93 -3.04 13.03
C PRO A 250 12.51 -2.78 13.52
N LYS A 251 11.73 -3.87 13.66
CA LYS A 251 10.32 -3.86 14.07
C LYS A 251 10.03 -3.05 15.33
N ASP A 252 10.91 -3.12 16.33
CA ASP A 252 10.70 -2.45 17.62
C ASP A 252 10.84 -0.93 17.50
N ARG A 253 11.72 -0.44 16.63
CA ARG A 253 11.85 0.99 16.34
C ARG A 253 10.61 1.53 15.63
N ILE A 254 10.07 0.77 14.69
CA ILE A 254 8.80 1.09 14.01
C ILE A 254 7.66 1.14 15.02
N ALA A 255 7.57 0.15 15.90
CA ALA A 255 6.54 0.08 16.93
C ALA A 255 6.58 1.30 17.88
N ASN A 256 7.77 1.71 18.33
CA ASN A 256 7.94 2.88 19.17
C ASN A 256 7.60 4.18 18.42
N TRP A 257 7.90 4.24 17.11
CA TRP A 257 7.50 5.38 16.30
C TRP A 257 5.98 5.52 16.18
N PHE A 258 5.25 4.41 16.10
CA PHE A 258 3.78 4.46 16.05
C PHE A 258 3.17 5.04 17.31
N GLU A 259 3.73 4.77 18.49
CA GLU A 259 3.29 5.42 19.74
C GLU A 259 3.49 6.93 19.68
N THR A 260 4.70 7.37 19.27
CA THR A 260 5.00 8.78 19.08
C THR A 260 4.07 9.43 18.05
N TYR A 261 3.80 8.71 16.95
CA TYR A 261 2.95 9.21 15.89
C TYR A 261 1.48 9.39 16.34
N VAL A 262 0.93 8.43 17.09
CA VAL A 262 -0.42 8.52 17.66
C VAL A 262 -0.53 9.75 18.57
N GLU A 263 0.48 9.99 19.40
CA GLU A 263 0.51 11.15 20.30
C GLU A 263 0.66 12.48 19.53
N CYS A 264 1.59 12.57 18.61
CA CYS A 264 1.88 13.80 17.86
C CYS A 264 0.78 14.18 16.85
N MET A 265 0.06 13.18 16.32
CA MET A 265 -1.01 13.40 15.34
C MET A 265 -2.41 13.44 15.98
N ASP A 266 -2.50 13.46 17.31
CA ASP A 266 -3.75 13.52 18.09
C ASP A 266 -4.76 12.44 17.70
N ILE A 267 -4.28 11.21 17.37
CA ILE A 267 -5.15 10.13 16.95
C ILE A 267 -5.88 9.53 18.16
N HIS A 268 -7.20 9.46 18.10
CA HIS A 268 -8.00 8.72 19.06
C HIS A 268 -7.84 7.23 18.83
N PHE A 269 -7.32 6.51 19.84
CA PHE A 269 -6.93 5.11 19.69
C PHE A 269 -7.40 4.27 20.89
N TRP A 270 -8.17 3.21 20.60
CA TRP A 270 -8.53 2.21 21.61
C TRP A 270 -7.73 0.93 21.39
N THR A 271 -6.82 0.67 22.30
CA THR A 271 -6.12 -0.63 22.42
C THR A 271 -7.06 -1.68 23.01
N ARG A 272 -6.68 -2.98 22.90
CA ARG A 272 -7.43 -4.12 23.46
C ARG A 272 -8.91 -4.13 23.04
N THR A 273 -9.19 -3.63 21.84
CA THR A 273 -10.53 -3.45 21.32
C THR A 273 -10.63 -4.06 19.92
N ARG A 274 -11.56 -4.97 19.72
CA ARG A 274 -11.79 -5.63 18.43
C ARG A 274 -13.20 -5.38 17.91
N LEU A 275 -13.33 -5.25 16.59
CA LEU A 275 -14.62 -5.35 15.92
C LEU A 275 -15.07 -6.81 15.98
N THR A 276 -16.31 -7.07 16.41
CA THR A 276 -16.90 -8.43 16.41
C THR A 276 -17.87 -8.60 15.27
N ARG A 277 -18.69 -7.59 15.00
CA ARG A 277 -19.64 -7.57 13.87
C ARG A 277 -20.03 -6.12 13.56
N ALA A 278 -20.51 -5.90 12.34
CA ALA A 278 -21.16 -4.64 11.98
C ALA A 278 -22.31 -4.85 10.99
N ARG A 279 -23.35 -4.04 11.10
CA ARG A 279 -24.52 -4.06 10.23
C ARG A 279 -24.77 -2.65 9.71
N ARG A 280 -25.01 -2.51 8.41
CA ARG A 280 -25.43 -1.23 7.83
C ARG A 280 -26.88 -0.95 8.20
N ILE A 281 -27.15 0.27 8.63
CA ILE A 281 -28.47 0.82 8.84
C ILE A 281 -28.68 1.90 7.79
N ASP A 282 -29.59 1.64 6.88
CA ASP A 282 -29.96 2.63 5.88
C ASP A 282 -31.04 3.52 6.48
N GLY A 283 -30.82 4.83 6.45
CA GLY A 283 -31.77 5.82 6.93
C GLY A 283 -33.09 5.72 6.17
N SER A 284 -34.18 6.10 6.81
CA SER A 284 -35.53 6.08 6.22
C SER A 284 -35.56 6.97 4.98
N GLY A 285 -35.65 6.35 3.79
CA GLY A 285 -35.57 6.97 2.46
C GLY A 285 -36.62 8.04 2.17
N GLN A 286 -36.56 9.16 2.88
CA GLN A 286 -37.21 10.39 2.41
C GLN A 286 -36.25 11.09 1.44
N PRO A 287 -36.70 11.37 0.20
CA PRO A 287 -35.88 12.10 -0.75
C PRO A 287 -35.49 13.48 -0.17
N GLY A 288 -34.20 13.73 -0.02
CA GLY A 288 -33.64 15.02 0.45
C GLY A 288 -33.10 15.06 1.87
N VAL A 289 -33.15 13.98 2.64
CA VAL A 289 -32.48 13.86 3.95
C VAL A 289 -31.28 12.94 3.83
N THR A 290 -30.16 13.50 3.49
CA THR A 290 -28.85 12.83 3.49
C THR A 290 -28.34 12.73 4.90
N THR A 291 -28.49 11.70 5.71
CA THR A 291 -27.53 11.61 6.82
C THR A 291 -27.82 10.59 7.94
N ASP A 292 -28.81 9.74 7.79
CA ASP A 292 -29.04 8.71 8.81
C ASP A 292 -28.36 7.37 8.51
N ASP A 293 -27.69 7.24 7.37
CA ASP A 293 -26.98 6.04 7.00
C ASP A 293 -25.74 5.85 7.86
N HIS A 294 -25.71 4.79 8.67
CA HIS A 294 -24.58 4.47 9.53
C HIS A 294 -24.41 2.96 9.70
N TRP A 295 -23.32 2.59 10.33
CA TRP A 295 -23.08 1.21 10.77
C TRP A 295 -23.39 1.06 12.25
N GLU A 296 -24.08 -0.02 12.64
CA GLU A 296 -24.02 -0.51 14.01
C GLU A 296 -22.81 -1.43 14.13
N ALA A 297 -21.72 -0.89 14.67
CA ALA A 297 -20.45 -1.60 14.82
C ALA A 297 -20.29 -2.06 16.27
N HIS A 298 -20.37 -3.37 16.49
CA HIS A 298 -20.16 -3.98 17.79
C HIS A 298 -18.69 -4.17 18.04
N VAL A 299 -18.17 -3.52 19.06
CA VAL A 299 -16.78 -3.63 19.49
C VAL A 299 -16.71 -4.26 20.88
N GLN A 300 -15.71 -5.12 21.08
CA GLN A 300 -15.49 -5.80 22.35
C GLN A 300 -14.09 -5.49 22.87
N ARG A 301 -13.99 -5.13 24.14
CA ARG A 301 -12.73 -4.97 24.87
C ARG A 301 -12.21 -6.28 25.43
N GLU A 302 -10.94 -6.31 25.82
CA GLU A 302 -10.29 -7.50 26.40
C GLU A 302 -10.98 -7.99 27.70
N ASP A 303 -11.55 -7.07 28.48
CA ASP A 303 -12.32 -7.38 29.70
C ASP A 303 -13.72 -7.96 29.43
N GLY A 304 -14.08 -8.15 28.16
CA GLY A 304 -15.38 -8.66 27.74
C GLY A 304 -16.47 -7.60 27.59
N THR A 305 -16.21 -6.34 27.99
CA THR A 305 -17.20 -5.27 27.81
C THR A 305 -17.46 -5.00 26.33
N GLU A 306 -18.72 -4.82 25.97
CA GLU A 306 -19.16 -4.53 24.61
C GLU A 306 -19.69 -3.09 24.51
N ARG A 307 -19.46 -2.50 23.33
CA ARG A 307 -20.07 -1.22 22.96
C ARG A 307 -20.50 -1.26 21.50
N VAL A 308 -21.62 -0.61 21.20
CA VAL A 308 -22.07 -0.36 19.84
C VAL A 308 -21.71 1.06 19.46
N LEU A 309 -20.89 1.22 18.43
CA LEU A 309 -20.55 2.50 17.80
C LEU A 309 -21.39 2.66 16.53
N ARG A 310 -21.68 3.92 16.17
CA ARG A 310 -22.49 4.26 14.99
C ARG A 310 -21.74 5.14 13.98
N PRO A 311 -20.61 4.66 13.43
CA PRO A 311 -19.88 5.42 12.41
C PRO A 311 -20.63 5.43 11.08
N ARG A 312 -20.47 6.50 10.30
CA ARG A 312 -20.93 6.52 8.90
C ARG A 312 -20.04 5.70 7.99
N HIS A 313 -18.75 5.62 8.29
CA HIS A 313 -17.73 4.93 7.51
C HIS A 313 -16.93 3.95 8.37
N ILE A 314 -16.63 2.77 7.82
CA ILE A 314 -15.68 1.81 8.39
C ILE A 314 -14.54 1.61 7.41
N ILE A 315 -13.32 1.73 7.91
CA ILE A 315 -12.09 1.46 7.14
C ILE A 315 -11.43 0.20 7.72
N LEU A 316 -11.34 -0.86 6.94
CA LEU A 316 -10.58 -2.06 7.31
C LEU A 316 -9.10 -1.84 6.99
N ALA A 317 -8.30 -1.71 8.04
CA ALA A 317 -6.85 -1.58 8.02
C ALA A 317 -6.17 -2.81 8.66
N THR A 318 -6.78 -3.99 8.51
CA THR A 318 -6.39 -5.23 9.18
C THR A 318 -5.11 -5.87 8.62
N GLY A 319 -4.57 -5.28 7.55
CA GLY A 319 -3.29 -5.63 6.92
C GLY A 319 -3.38 -6.78 5.92
N VAL A 320 -2.59 -6.67 4.84
CA VAL A 320 -2.47 -7.71 3.81
C VAL A 320 -1.79 -9.00 4.32
N SER A 321 -1.24 -8.97 5.53
CA SER A 321 -0.65 -10.12 6.25
C SER A 321 -1.32 -10.28 7.62
N GLY A 322 -2.63 -10.08 7.71
CA GLY A 322 -3.38 -10.13 8.97
C GLY A 322 -3.85 -11.53 9.34
N ALA A 323 -4.59 -12.20 8.48
CA ALA A 323 -5.16 -13.52 8.72
C ALA A 323 -4.22 -14.63 8.21
N ALA A 324 -3.66 -15.43 9.11
CA ALA A 324 -2.76 -16.53 8.78
C ALA A 324 -3.46 -17.59 7.93
N LYS A 325 -2.83 -18.05 6.84
CA LYS A 325 -3.34 -19.12 6.01
C LYS A 325 -2.78 -20.47 6.49
N MET A 326 -3.64 -21.26 7.12
CA MET A 326 -3.34 -22.62 7.53
C MET A 326 -3.91 -23.59 6.49
N PRO A 327 -3.10 -24.03 5.50
CA PRO A 327 -3.60 -24.94 4.47
C PRO A 327 -3.86 -26.32 5.05
N ASP A 328 -4.84 -27.00 4.48
CA ASP A 328 -5.00 -28.44 4.69
C ASP A 328 -3.88 -29.17 3.93
N ILE A 329 -2.93 -29.72 4.68
CA ILE A 329 -1.80 -30.48 4.14
C ILE A 329 -2.06 -31.95 4.43
N PRO A 330 -2.17 -32.81 3.39
CA PRO A 330 -2.45 -34.23 3.56
C PRO A 330 -1.50 -34.90 4.57
N THR A 331 -2.06 -35.63 5.49
CA THR A 331 -1.35 -36.41 6.54
C THR A 331 -0.57 -35.57 7.59
N LEU A 332 -0.60 -34.24 7.52
CA LEU A 332 0.07 -33.39 8.53
C LEU A 332 -0.53 -33.57 9.94
N ASP A 333 -1.77 -33.98 10.02
CA ASP A 333 -2.49 -34.35 11.25
C ASP A 333 -1.87 -35.54 11.99
N ARG A 334 -1.03 -36.35 11.33
CA ARG A 334 -0.28 -37.48 11.95
C ARG A 334 1.01 -37.03 12.64
N PHE A 335 1.45 -35.78 12.39
CA PHE A 335 2.66 -35.27 13.02
C PHE A 335 2.39 -34.94 14.49
N GLU A 336 3.16 -35.56 15.40
CA GLU A 336 2.99 -35.39 16.85
C GLU A 336 3.80 -34.24 17.45
N GLY A 337 4.69 -33.62 16.66
CA GLY A 337 5.43 -32.42 17.05
C GLY A 337 4.57 -31.16 16.99
N GLN A 338 5.19 -30.02 17.22
CA GLN A 338 4.51 -28.74 17.19
C GLN A 338 4.35 -28.23 15.75
N VAL A 339 3.14 -27.78 15.38
CA VAL A 339 2.87 -27.09 14.11
C VAL A 339 2.42 -25.66 14.39
N VAL A 340 3.13 -24.67 13.85
CA VAL A 340 2.82 -23.25 14.04
C VAL A 340 2.86 -22.49 12.71
N HIS A 341 2.03 -21.47 12.55
CA HIS A 341 2.20 -20.53 11.46
C HIS A 341 3.35 -19.56 11.75
N SER A 342 4.04 -19.08 10.71
CA SER A 342 5.15 -18.12 10.85
C SER A 342 4.78 -16.83 11.62
N SER A 343 3.50 -16.42 11.63
CA SER A 343 3.02 -15.29 12.44
C SER A 343 2.99 -15.57 13.95
N ALA A 344 2.94 -16.83 14.36
CA ALA A 344 2.98 -17.26 15.76
C ALA A 344 4.37 -17.73 16.21
N PHE A 345 5.35 -17.78 15.29
CA PHE A 345 6.74 -18.07 15.59
C PHE A 345 7.42 -16.84 16.22
N ALA A 346 8.02 -16.99 17.39
CA ALA A 346 8.67 -15.90 18.12
C ALA A 346 10.20 -15.88 17.90
N ASP A 347 10.88 -16.97 18.26
CA ASP A 347 12.33 -17.14 18.11
C ASP A 347 12.74 -18.61 18.02
N GLY A 348 14.00 -18.86 17.66
CA GLY A 348 14.56 -20.20 17.48
C GLY A 348 15.23 -20.80 18.71
N ALA A 349 15.34 -20.11 19.85
CA ALA A 349 16.18 -20.50 20.98
C ALA A 349 15.78 -21.85 21.62
N ALA A 350 14.47 -22.15 21.68
CA ALA A 350 13.94 -23.41 22.21
C ALA A 350 14.25 -24.65 21.35
N TRP A 351 14.72 -24.42 20.12
CA TRP A 351 14.93 -25.45 19.10
C TRP A 351 16.41 -25.79 18.85
N ARG A 352 17.32 -25.28 19.68
CA ARG A 352 18.75 -25.54 19.58
C ARG A 352 19.04 -27.04 19.54
N GLY A 353 19.80 -27.51 18.54
CA GLY A 353 20.16 -28.92 18.34
C GLY A 353 19.04 -29.80 17.77
N LYS A 354 17.81 -29.29 17.67
CA LYS A 354 16.63 -30.02 17.21
C LYS A 354 16.42 -29.93 15.71
N PRO A 355 15.84 -30.96 15.08
CA PRO A 355 15.43 -30.89 13.68
C PRO A 355 14.14 -30.08 13.56
N VAL A 356 14.11 -29.15 12.62
CA VAL A 356 12.96 -28.27 12.37
C VAL A 356 12.70 -28.16 10.88
N MET A 357 11.42 -28.20 10.50
CA MET A 357 10.99 -28.05 9.12
C MET A 357 10.24 -26.73 8.93
N VAL A 358 10.56 -26.01 7.84
CA VAL A 358 9.87 -24.77 7.45
C VAL A 358 9.20 -24.97 6.10
N ILE A 359 7.86 -25.03 6.08
CA ILE A 359 7.09 -25.24 4.84
C ILE A 359 6.82 -23.89 4.20
N GLY A 360 7.42 -23.67 3.03
CA GLY A 360 7.37 -22.44 2.25
C GLY A 360 8.76 -21.85 1.99
N THR A 361 8.85 -20.98 0.99
CA THR A 361 10.08 -20.32 0.54
C THR A 361 9.88 -18.82 0.25
N GLY A 362 8.86 -18.18 0.84
CA GLY A 362 8.71 -16.73 0.82
C GLY A 362 9.55 -16.04 1.89
N THR A 363 9.47 -14.71 2.00
CA THR A 363 10.26 -13.90 2.93
C THR A 363 10.17 -14.41 4.38
N SER A 364 8.95 -14.61 4.92
CA SER A 364 8.80 -15.10 6.31
C SER A 364 9.41 -16.48 6.53
N ALA A 365 9.33 -17.39 5.54
CA ALA A 365 9.92 -18.72 5.68
C ALA A 365 11.44 -18.68 5.70
N HIS A 366 12.06 -17.86 4.85
CA HIS A 366 13.51 -17.67 4.85
C HIS A 366 14.00 -17.04 6.15
N ASP A 367 13.33 -15.99 6.64
CA ASP A 367 13.71 -15.33 7.89
C ASP A 367 13.61 -16.28 9.08
N VAL A 368 12.54 -17.10 9.15
CA VAL A 368 12.37 -18.12 10.20
C VAL A 368 13.45 -19.20 10.10
N ALA A 369 13.74 -19.70 8.91
CA ALA A 369 14.76 -20.72 8.71
C ALA A 369 16.16 -20.21 9.10
N GLN A 370 16.49 -18.96 8.75
CA GLN A 370 17.74 -18.31 9.14
C GLN A 370 17.83 -18.06 10.64
N GLU A 371 16.75 -17.62 11.29
CA GLU A 371 16.68 -17.45 12.75
C GLU A 371 16.91 -18.79 13.46
N LEU A 372 16.23 -19.85 13.02
CA LEU A 372 16.40 -21.21 13.57
C LEU A 372 17.84 -21.71 13.44
N HIS A 373 18.43 -21.58 12.24
CA HIS A 373 19.83 -21.95 11.99
C HIS A 373 20.78 -21.15 12.87
N GLY A 374 20.61 -19.83 12.95
CA GLY A 374 21.41 -18.93 13.78
C GLY A 374 21.35 -19.25 15.27
N GLN A 375 20.24 -19.84 15.75
CA GLN A 375 20.08 -20.33 17.13
C GLN A 375 20.60 -21.77 17.31
N GLY A 376 21.10 -22.41 16.24
CA GLY A 376 21.69 -23.75 16.27
C GLY A 376 20.68 -24.89 16.08
N ALA A 377 19.50 -24.64 15.54
CA ALA A 377 18.58 -25.68 15.09
C ALA A 377 19.05 -26.29 13.75
N ARG A 378 18.66 -27.52 13.46
CA ARG A 378 18.87 -28.19 12.17
C ARG A 378 17.67 -27.92 11.27
N ALA A 379 17.72 -26.81 10.53
CA ALA A 379 16.61 -26.35 9.73
C ALA A 379 16.58 -26.99 8.32
N VAL A 380 15.39 -27.41 7.88
CA VAL A 380 15.11 -27.87 6.50
C VAL A 380 13.94 -27.05 5.95
N MET A 381 14.12 -26.46 4.75
CA MET A 381 13.05 -25.78 4.06
C MET A 381 12.34 -26.70 3.06
N VAL A 382 11.03 -26.56 2.96
CA VAL A 382 10.18 -27.30 2.00
C VAL A 382 9.68 -26.35 0.93
N GLN A 383 10.12 -26.55 -0.28
CA GLN A 383 9.69 -25.75 -1.42
C GLN A 383 8.55 -26.42 -2.20
N ARG A 384 7.44 -25.70 -2.38
CA ARG A 384 6.30 -26.12 -3.21
C ARG A 384 6.30 -25.47 -4.59
N ASN A 385 6.46 -24.15 -4.63
CA ASN A 385 6.43 -23.38 -5.86
C ASN A 385 7.76 -22.65 -6.11
N PRO A 386 8.11 -22.34 -7.36
CA PRO A 386 9.24 -21.46 -7.64
C PRO A 386 9.13 -20.13 -6.93
N THR A 387 10.23 -19.64 -6.38
CA THR A 387 10.30 -18.39 -5.61
C THR A 387 11.29 -17.43 -6.26
N MET A 388 10.95 -16.16 -6.34
CA MET A 388 11.90 -15.13 -6.74
C MET A 388 12.84 -14.82 -5.58
N VAL A 389 14.13 -15.05 -5.78
CA VAL A 389 15.19 -14.62 -4.86
C VAL A 389 15.91 -13.44 -5.49
N ILE A 390 16.18 -12.42 -4.70
CA ILE A 390 16.90 -11.21 -5.11
C ILE A 390 17.75 -10.73 -3.94
N GLU A 391 19.01 -10.33 -4.20
CA GLU A 391 19.85 -9.72 -3.18
C GLU A 391 19.24 -8.39 -2.72
N ILE A 392 19.20 -8.16 -1.40
CA ILE A 392 18.62 -6.92 -0.85
C ILE A 392 19.38 -5.68 -1.33
N GLU A 393 20.70 -5.79 -1.54
CA GLU A 393 21.58 -4.78 -2.14
C GLU A 393 22.58 -5.46 -3.09
N PRO A 394 22.82 -4.88 -4.27
CA PRO A 394 22.18 -3.68 -4.82
C PRO A 394 20.86 -3.95 -5.56
N SER A 395 20.54 -5.20 -5.84
CA SER A 395 19.56 -5.60 -6.86
C SER A 395 18.12 -5.20 -6.53
N ALA A 396 17.66 -5.40 -5.27
CA ALA A 396 16.33 -4.98 -4.86
C ALA A 396 16.14 -3.46 -4.89
N GLN A 397 17.21 -2.69 -4.71
CA GLN A 397 17.17 -1.23 -4.72
C GLN A 397 16.86 -0.63 -6.10
N LEU A 398 17.04 -1.38 -7.18
CA LEU A 398 16.69 -0.95 -8.52
C LEU A 398 15.22 -0.55 -8.64
N TYR A 399 14.34 -1.18 -7.87
CA TYR A 399 12.89 -0.91 -7.89
C TYR A 399 12.46 0.30 -7.06
N ASP A 400 13.30 0.77 -6.16
CA ASP A 400 13.01 1.89 -5.24
C ASP A 400 13.57 3.24 -5.76
N GLY A 401 14.06 3.30 -7.00
CA GLY A 401 14.80 4.42 -7.56
C GLY A 401 14.12 5.79 -7.48
N VAL A 402 12.78 5.85 -7.42
CA VAL A 402 12.05 7.11 -7.22
C VAL A 402 12.29 7.70 -5.83
N PHE A 403 12.49 6.86 -4.82
CA PHE A 403 12.65 7.27 -3.41
C PHE A 403 14.11 7.41 -2.97
N LEU A 404 15.07 6.97 -3.77
CA LEU A 404 16.48 6.98 -3.43
C LEU A 404 17.22 8.19 -4.00
N GLY A 405 18.33 8.54 -3.35
CA GLY A 405 19.21 9.63 -3.77
C GLY A 405 18.64 11.03 -3.54
N GLU A 406 19.38 12.03 -4.00
CA GLU A 406 18.96 13.43 -4.01
C GLU A 406 17.83 13.66 -5.01
N GLY A 407 16.99 14.65 -4.78
CA GLY A 407 15.92 14.99 -5.74
C GLY A 407 14.69 15.61 -5.09
N PRO A 408 13.50 15.39 -5.65
CA PRO A 408 12.25 16.00 -5.19
C PRO A 408 11.89 15.69 -3.73
N SER A 409 11.00 16.49 -3.16
CA SER A 409 10.38 16.24 -1.86
C SER A 409 9.70 14.86 -1.81
N ILE A 410 9.39 14.36 -0.62
CA ILE A 410 8.71 13.07 -0.48
C ILE A 410 7.31 13.11 -1.09
N GLU A 411 6.62 14.25 -1.01
CA GLU A 411 5.32 14.49 -1.61
C GLU A 411 5.38 14.43 -3.14
N ASP A 412 6.42 15.02 -3.73
CA ASP A 412 6.65 14.95 -5.17
C ASP A 412 7.01 13.53 -5.62
N ARG A 413 7.83 12.82 -4.84
CA ARG A 413 8.17 11.42 -5.11
C ARG A 413 6.93 10.51 -5.02
N ASP A 414 6.02 10.78 -4.09
CA ASP A 414 4.75 10.07 -4.00
C ASP A 414 3.89 10.32 -5.26
N LEU A 415 3.76 11.57 -5.69
CA LEU A 415 3.03 11.89 -6.92
C LEU A 415 3.69 11.26 -8.16
N ILE A 416 5.02 11.32 -8.27
CA ILE A 416 5.78 10.68 -9.35
C ILE A 416 5.57 9.16 -9.35
N ASN A 417 5.65 8.52 -8.19
CA ASN A 417 5.46 7.08 -8.07
C ASN A 417 4.02 6.66 -8.38
N THR A 418 3.03 7.40 -7.88
CA THR A 418 1.61 7.13 -8.15
C THR A 418 1.19 7.49 -9.57
N SER A 419 1.94 8.33 -10.28
CA SER A 419 1.63 8.72 -11.66
C SER A 419 1.91 7.64 -12.71
N MET A 420 2.64 6.57 -12.34
CA MET A 420 3.09 5.58 -13.31
C MET A 420 1.96 4.60 -13.66
N PRO A 421 1.50 4.57 -14.93
CA PRO A 421 0.53 3.59 -15.41
C PRO A 421 1.04 2.16 -15.26
N LEU A 422 0.15 1.22 -14.92
CA LEU A 422 0.51 -0.18 -14.72
C LEU A 422 1.26 -0.79 -15.92
N PRO A 423 0.85 -0.60 -17.19
CA PRO A 423 1.58 -1.16 -18.34
C PRO A 423 3.04 -0.71 -18.42
N ILE A 424 3.29 0.59 -18.21
CA ILE A 424 4.65 1.14 -18.19
C ILE A 424 5.45 0.60 -17.00
N THR A 425 4.81 0.52 -15.83
CA THR A 425 5.43 -0.05 -14.62
C THR A 425 5.88 -1.50 -14.87
N LEU A 426 5.03 -2.33 -15.49
CA LEU A 426 5.36 -3.72 -15.80
C LEU A 426 6.48 -3.83 -16.83
N GLN A 427 6.49 -2.96 -17.85
CA GLN A 427 7.59 -2.90 -18.82
C GLN A 427 8.92 -2.56 -18.14
N GLY A 428 8.96 -1.53 -17.30
CA GLY A 428 10.15 -1.14 -16.55
C GLY A 428 10.62 -2.26 -15.61
N HIS A 429 9.68 -2.90 -14.92
CA HIS A 429 10.00 -4.01 -14.00
C HIS A 429 10.61 -5.21 -14.70
N ARG A 430 10.20 -5.55 -15.94
CA ARG A 430 10.87 -6.64 -16.72
C ARG A 430 12.35 -6.31 -16.95
N SER A 431 12.66 -5.08 -17.33
CA SER A 431 14.04 -4.62 -17.53
C SER A 431 14.85 -4.68 -16.24
N LEU A 432 14.29 -4.13 -15.13
CA LEU A 432 14.94 -4.16 -13.81
C LEU A 432 15.13 -5.59 -13.29
N THR A 433 14.16 -6.48 -13.52
CA THR A 433 14.26 -7.90 -13.14
C THR A 433 15.40 -8.59 -13.91
N SER A 434 15.53 -8.33 -15.22
CA SER A 434 16.64 -8.87 -16.01
C SER A 434 17.99 -8.39 -15.50
N GLN A 435 18.10 -7.10 -15.19
CA GLN A 435 19.32 -6.51 -14.63
C GLN A 435 19.65 -7.10 -13.24
N ALA A 436 18.68 -7.21 -12.35
CA ALA A 436 18.84 -7.80 -11.02
C ALA A 436 19.32 -9.25 -11.11
N ARG A 437 18.71 -10.06 -11.96
CA ARG A 437 19.12 -11.46 -12.17
C ARG A 437 20.55 -11.60 -12.70
N GLU A 438 20.99 -10.68 -13.55
CA GLU A 438 22.38 -10.67 -14.02
C GLU A 438 23.34 -10.34 -12.88
N GLN A 439 23.02 -9.35 -12.05
CA GLN A 439 23.83 -8.98 -10.88
C GLN A 439 23.92 -10.12 -9.86
N ASP A 440 22.80 -10.81 -9.62
CA ASP A 440 22.66 -11.87 -8.61
C ASP A 440 23.02 -13.27 -9.16
N ARG A 441 23.47 -13.38 -10.42
CA ARG A 441 23.75 -14.65 -11.10
C ARG A 441 24.54 -15.65 -10.25
N PRO A 442 25.64 -15.28 -9.56
CA PRO A 442 26.41 -16.25 -8.77
C PRO A 442 25.57 -16.93 -7.67
N LEU A 443 24.70 -16.19 -6.99
CA LEU A 443 23.80 -16.74 -5.97
C LEU A 443 22.73 -17.62 -6.60
N LEU A 444 22.10 -17.15 -7.69
CA LEU A 444 21.04 -17.88 -8.37
C LEU A 444 21.52 -19.21 -8.91
N ASP A 445 22.69 -19.26 -9.58
CA ASP A 445 23.32 -20.49 -10.07
C ASP A 445 23.66 -21.46 -8.91
N ALA A 446 24.08 -20.94 -7.76
CA ALA A 446 24.37 -21.78 -6.59
C ALA A 446 23.10 -22.40 -5.99
N LEU A 447 21.99 -21.65 -5.97
CA LEU A 447 20.68 -22.15 -5.53
C LEU A 447 20.15 -23.23 -6.50
N GLU A 448 20.24 -23.02 -7.80
CA GLU A 448 19.81 -24.02 -8.80
C GLU A 448 20.59 -25.33 -8.67
N LYS A 449 21.91 -25.28 -8.40
CA LYS A 449 22.75 -26.48 -8.17
C LYS A 449 22.32 -27.33 -6.99
N VAL A 450 21.67 -26.76 -5.99
CA VAL A 450 21.13 -27.51 -4.85
C VAL A 450 19.65 -27.88 -5.04
N GLY A 451 19.05 -27.57 -6.19
CA GLY A 451 17.68 -27.93 -6.55
C GLY A 451 16.62 -26.91 -6.13
N PHE A 452 17.01 -25.67 -5.77
CA PHE A 452 16.06 -24.61 -5.50
C PHE A 452 15.41 -24.11 -6.80
N ARG A 453 14.09 -24.11 -6.85
CA ARG A 453 13.31 -23.67 -8.01
C ARG A 453 13.15 -22.16 -8.00
N LEU A 454 13.77 -21.45 -8.94
CA LEU A 454 13.75 -20.01 -9.06
C LEU A 454 12.59 -19.50 -9.94
N SER A 455 12.18 -18.27 -9.69
CA SER A 455 11.19 -17.52 -10.47
C SER A 455 11.72 -16.12 -10.78
N SER A 456 11.25 -15.51 -11.88
CA SER A 456 11.44 -14.08 -12.17
C SER A 456 10.16 -13.25 -11.98
N GLY A 457 9.17 -13.82 -11.28
CA GLY A 457 7.85 -13.23 -11.16
C GLY A 457 6.94 -13.60 -12.34
N VAL A 458 5.73 -13.05 -12.35
CA VAL A 458 4.79 -13.24 -13.47
C VAL A 458 5.33 -12.49 -14.67
N ASP A 459 5.54 -13.20 -15.79
CA ASP A 459 6.06 -12.64 -17.04
C ASP A 459 7.34 -11.80 -16.87
N GLY A 460 8.20 -12.18 -15.92
CA GLY A 460 9.47 -11.49 -15.67
C GLY A 460 9.34 -10.13 -15.00
N THR A 461 8.21 -9.81 -14.38
CA THR A 461 7.95 -8.49 -13.78
C THR A 461 8.47 -8.33 -12.34
N GLY A 462 9.12 -9.36 -11.82
CA GLY A 462 9.78 -9.29 -10.53
C GLY A 462 8.85 -9.26 -9.31
N TRP A 463 9.44 -8.93 -8.14
CA TRP A 463 8.77 -8.99 -6.85
C TRP A 463 7.63 -7.95 -6.67
N PRO A 464 7.68 -6.71 -7.23
CA PRO A 464 6.64 -5.73 -6.94
C PRO A 464 5.27 -6.14 -7.50
N TYR A 465 5.26 -6.84 -8.63
CA TYR A 465 4.01 -7.37 -9.18
C TYR A 465 3.53 -8.62 -8.43
N LEU A 466 4.45 -9.51 -7.99
CA LEU A 466 4.11 -10.63 -7.11
C LEU A 466 3.47 -10.14 -5.80
N PHE A 467 4.03 -9.09 -5.18
CA PHE A 467 3.45 -8.49 -3.98
C PHE A 467 2.04 -7.96 -4.24
N ARG A 468 1.85 -7.14 -5.27
CA ARG A 468 0.57 -6.50 -5.57
C ARG A 468 -0.49 -7.46 -6.13
N SER A 469 -0.10 -8.57 -6.75
CA SER A 469 -1.04 -9.56 -7.29
C SER A 469 -1.34 -10.72 -6.35
N ARG A 470 -0.36 -11.16 -5.54
CA ARG A 470 -0.44 -12.40 -4.75
C ARG A 470 -0.06 -12.24 -3.27
N GLY A 471 0.48 -11.09 -2.87
CA GLY A 471 0.96 -10.83 -1.51
C GLY A 471 2.25 -11.56 -1.12
N GLY A 472 2.98 -12.22 -2.05
CA GLY A 472 4.18 -12.98 -1.76
C GLY A 472 4.73 -13.74 -2.96
N GLY A 473 5.61 -14.72 -2.71
CA GLY A 473 6.29 -15.51 -3.76
C GLY A 473 7.69 -15.01 -4.09
N TYR A 474 8.28 -14.22 -3.20
CA TYR A 474 9.62 -13.67 -3.32
C TYR A 474 10.33 -13.65 -1.96
N TYR A 475 11.66 -13.49 -2.01
CA TYR A 475 12.53 -13.28 -0.88
C TYR A 475 13.62 -12.27 -1.21
N PHE A 476 13.85 -11.33 -0.30
CA PHE A 476 15.03 -10.44 -0.33
C PHE A 476 16.14 -11.09 0.46
N ASN A 477 17.19 -11.56 -0.23
CA ASN A 477 18.25 -12.29 0.43
C ASN A 477 19.05 -11.39 1.37
N VAL A 478 19.11 -11.82 2.63
CA VAL A 478 19.96 -11.27 3.70
C VAL A 478 20.82 -12.36 4.34
N GLY A 479 21.09 -13.43 3.57
CA GLY A 479 21.97 -14.52 3.96
C GLY A 479 21.34 -15.92 3.96
N CYS A 480 20.02 -16.06 4.10
CA CYS A 480 19.41 -17.39 4.15
C CYS A 480 19.62 -18.20 2.87
N SER A 481 19.52 -17.56 1.70
CA SER A 481 19.77 -18.25 0.43
C SER A 481 21.21 -18.74 0.30
N ASN A 482 22.18 -18.05 0.89
CA ASN A 482 23.56 -18.52 0.93
C ASN A 482 23.71 -19.78 1.79
N LEU A 483 23.01 -19.85 2.93
CA LEU A 483 22.97 -21.03 3.80
C LEU A 483 22.29 -22.23 3.12
N ILE A 484 21.30 -22.00 2.28
CA ILE A 484 20.68 -23.04 1.46
C ILE A 484 21.68 -23.53 0.38
N ALA A 485 22.32 -22.59 -0.31
CA ALA A 485 23.31 -22.90 -1.37
C ALA A 485 24.52 -23.68 -0.83
N SER A 486 24.97 -23.39 0.42
CA SER A 486 26.03 -24.13 1.13
C SER A 486 25.53 -25.43 1.79
N ARG A 487 24.22 -25.72 1.76
CA ARG A 487 23.57 -26.87 2.41
C ARG A 487 23.64 -26.86 3.96
N GLU A 488 23.88 -25.71 4.56
CA GLU A 488 23.77 -25.52 6.02
C GLU A 488 22.30 -25.49 6.47
N ILE A 489 21.41 -24.98 5.60
CA ILE A 489 19.96 -25.18 5.69
C ILE A 489 19.56 -26.20 4.62
N GLY A 490 18.92 -27.29 5.02
CA GLY A 490 18.45 -28.32 4.11
C GLY A 490 17.31 -27.80 3.20
N LEU A 491 17.20 -28.40 2.01
CA LEU A 491 16.11 -28.11 1.05
C LEU A 491 15.51 -29.42 0.56
N ILE A 492 14.18 -29.54 0.63
CA ILE A 492 13.42 -30.62 0.01
C ILE A 492 12.27 -30.03 -0.81
N GLN A 493 11.84 -30.76 -1.83
CA GLN A 493 10.68 -30.37 -2.63
C GLN A 493 9.42 -30.98 -2.00
N TYR A 494 8.34 -30.18 -1.92
CA TYR A 494 7.06 -30.64 -1.37
C TYR A 494 6.52 -31.86 -2.14
N ASP A 495 6.72 -31.89 -3.45
CA ASP A 495 6.27 -32.97 -4.31
C ASP A 495 6.99 -34.31 -4.04
N ASP A 496 8.14 -34.31 -3.35
CA ASP A 496 8.90 -35.51 -2.98
C ASP A 496 8.46 -36.10 -1.64
N ILE A 497 7.60 -35.41 -0.89
CA ILE A 497 7.00 -35.89 0.35
C ILE A 497 5.89 -36.90 0.01
N ALA A 498 5.97 -38.10 0.55
CA ALA A 498 4.94 -39.12 0.45
C ALA A 498 3.85 -38.95 1.51
N SER A 499 4.24 -38.70 2.75
CA SER A 499 3.33 -38.48 3.89
C SER A 499 4.06 -37.81 5.05
N PHE A 500 3.30 -37.20 5.96
CA PHE A 500 3.79 -36.84 7.29
C PHE A 500 3.53 -38.01 8.24
N GLU A 501 4.47 -38.23 9.15
CA GLU A 501 4.43 -39.25 10.20
C GLU A 501 4.65 -38.59 11.57
N ALA A 502 4.53 -39.35 12.67
CA ALA A 502 4.64 -38.81 14.03
C ALA A 502 5.89 -37.95 14.28
N ASN A 503 7.01 -38.24 13.65
CA ASN A 503 8.30 -37.60 13.89
C ASN A 503 8.91 -36.90 12.66
N GLY A 504 8.14 -36.65 11.61
CA GLY A 504 8.66 -35.92 10.43
C GLY A 504 7.93 -36.21 9.12
N ALA A 505 8.64 -36.01 8.01
CA ALA A 505 8.13 -36.25 6.66
C ALA A 505 8.79 -37.51 6.04
N ARG A 506 7.97 -38.48 5.59
CA ARG A 506 8.40 -39.61 4.80
C ARG A 506 8.53 -39.18 3.35
N MET A 507 9.69 -39.35 2.77
CA MET A 507 9.97 -39.05 1.37
C MET A 507 9.55 -40.22 0.46
N LYS A 508 9.31 -39.96 -0.81
CA LYS A 508 8.94 -40.99 -1.80
C LYS A 508 10.02 -42.06 -2.04
N ASP A 509 11.28 -41.73 -1.74
CA ASP A 509 12.38 -42.69 -1.77
C ASP A 509 12.46 -43.58 -0.51
N GLY A 510 11.56 -43.41 0.43
CA GLY A 510 11.50 -44.14 1.69
C GLY A 510 12.31 -43.53 2.83
N SER A 511 13.12 -42.49 2.59
CA SER A 511 13.85 -41.79 3.66
C SER A 511 12.92 -40.98 4.55
N LEU A 512 13.34 -40.75 5.80
CA LEU A 512 12.63 -39.94 6.78
C LEU A 512 13.41 -38.63 7.01
N VAL A 513 12.73 -37.48 6.83
CA VAL A 513 13.24 -36.18 7.25
C VAL A 513 12.61 -35.86 8.62
N GLU A 514 13.39 -36.05 9.68
CA GLU A 514 12.94 -35.85 11.06
C GLU A 514 12.59 -34.36 11.32
N SER A 515 11.62 -34.15 12.22
CA SER A 515 11.25 -32.81 12.69
C SER A 515 10.58 -32.90 14.05
N GLU A 516 10.82 -31.93 14.93
CA GLU A 516 10.09 -31.71 16.18
C GLU A 516 9.19 -30.47 16.09
N LEU A 517 9.45 -29.57 15.15
CA LEU A 517 8.65 -28.38 14.86
C LEU A 517 8.45 -28.26 13.36
N ILE A 518 7.22 -28.00 12.95
CA ILE A 518 6.90 -27.57 11.59
C ILE A 518 6.40 -26.12 11.63
N VAL A 519 7.11 -25.21 10.94
CA VAL A 519 6.68 -23.83 10.80
C VAL A 519 6.07 -23.62 9.41
N LEU A 520 4.82 -23.18 9.35
CA LEU A 520 4.09 -22.93 8.13
C LEU A 520 4.33 -21.48 7.66
N GLY A 521 5.24 -21.31 6.70
CA GLY A 521 5.47 -20.07 5.96
C GLY A 521 4.55 -19.96 4.75
N THR A 522 3.26 -20.24 4.92
CA THR A 522 2.27 -20.48 3.86
C THR A 522 1.48 -19.24 3.44
N GLY A 523 1.84 -18.06 3.96
CA GLY A 523 1.24 -16.78 3.64
C GLY A 523 -0.05 -16.50 4.40
N TYR A 524 -0.84 -15.57 3.86
CA TYR A 524 -2.00 -15.02 4.54
C TYR A 524 -3.21 -15.04 3.61
N HIS A 525 -4.41 -15.00 4.19
CA HIS A 525 -5.64 -14.75 3.46
C HIS A 525 -5.73 -13.29 3.01
N GLY A 526 -6.45 -13.02 1.94
CA GLY A 526 -6.75 -11.66 1.48
C GLY A 526 -7.61 -10.88 2.49
N LEU A 527 -7.64 -9.56 2.33
CA LEU A 527 -8.42 -8.67 3.20
C LEU A 527 -9.92 -9.01 3.20
N GLU A 528 -10.45 -9.48 2.06
CA GLU A 528 -11.83 -9.92 1.89
C GLU A 528 -12.23 -11.10 2.79
N HIS A 529 -11.27 -11.90 3.24
CA HIS A 529 -11.54 -13.07 4.09
C HIS A 529 -12.25 -12.70 5.41
N THR A 530 -11.98 -11.51 5.93
CA THR A 530 -12.58 -11.04 7.19
C THR A 530 -13.96 -10.40 7.00
N VAL A 531 -14.32 -10.05 5.76
CA VAL A 531 -15.57 -9.31 5.49
C VAL A 531 -16.81 -10.13 5.85
N ALA A 532 -16.87 -11.39 5.43
CA ALA A 532 -18.01 -12.24 5.74
C ALA A 532 -18.19 -12.41 7.26
N GLY A 533 -17.08 -12.55 8.01
CA GLY A 533 -17.12 -12.70 9.46
C GLY A 533 -17.62 -11.46 10.20
N PHE A 534 -17.30 -10.26 9.71
CA PHE A 534 -17.70 -9.02 10.36
C PHE A 534 -19.06 -8.48 9.87
N PHE A 535 -19.36 -8.64 8.58
CA PHE A 535 -20.47 -7.95 7.92
C PHE A 535 -21.51 -8.88 7.30
N GLY A 536 -21.24 -10.19 7.26
CA GLY A 536 -22.09 -11.20 6.62
C GLY A 536 -21.82 -11.39 5.12
N ASP A 537 -22.36 -12.49 4.58
CA ASP A 537 -22.08 -12.96 3.22
C ASP A 537 -22.57 -12.00 2.13
N GLU A 538 -23.69 -11.31 2.35
CA GLU A 538 -24.22 -10.34 1.38
C GLU A 538 -23.31 -9.13 1.18
N VAL A 539 -22.71 -8.63 2.26
CA VAL A 539 -21.70 -7.56 2.18
C VAL A 539 -20.43 -8.08 1.51
N ALA A 540 -19.98 -9.27 1.89
CA ALA A 540 -18.81 -9.90 1.28
C ALA A 540 -18.99 -10.07 -0.24
N LYS A 541 -20.18 -10.49 -0.69
CA LYS A 541 -20.52 -10.62 -2.10
C LYS A 541 -20.52 -9.27 -2.85
N ARG A 542 -21.04 -8.20 -2.24
CA ARG A 542 -21.01 -6.85 -2.82
C ARG A 542 -19.61 -6.26 -2.91
N VAL A 543 -18.77 -6.49 -1.91
CA VAL A 543 -17.36 -6.05 -1.90
C VAL A 543 -16.54 -6.79 -2.96
N GLY A 544 -16.76 -8.10 -3.09
CA GLY A 544 -15.98 -8.94 -3.99
C GLY A 544 -14.50 -9.06 -3.58
N PRO A 545 -13.61 -9.41 -4.53
CA PRO A 545 -12.18 -9.54 -4.26
C PRO A 545 -11.54 -8.22 -3.89
N VAL A 546 -10.69 -8.22 -2.87
CA VAL A 546 -9.87 -7.09 -2.44
C VAL A 546 -8.40 -7.40 -2.74
N TRP A 547 -7.63 -6.41 -3.18
CA TRP A 547 -6.25 -6.59 -3.63
C TRP A 547 -6.15 -7.27 -5.02
N GLY A 548 -4.94 -7.29 -5.60
CA GLY A 548 -4.77 -7.65 -7.01
C GLY A 548 -5.27 -6.54 -7.94
N PHE A 549 -4.90 -6.63 -9.21
CA PHE A 549 -5.28 -5.60 -10.17
C PHE A 549 -6.64 -5.89 -10.80
N ASP A 550 -7.42 -4.84 -10.94
CA ASP A 550 -8.64 -4.85 -11.73
C ASP A 550 -8.27 -4.76 -13.21
N PRO A 551 -8.83 -5.63 -14.08
CA PRO A 551 -8.47 -5.65 -15.50
C PRO A 551 -8.98 -4.43 -16.28
N ASP A 552 -10.08 -3.81 -15.85
CA ASP A 552 -10.71 -2.69 -16.56
C ASP A 552 -10.07 -1.35 -16.20
N THR A 553 -9.74 -1.15 -14.92
CA THR A 553 -9.16 0.09 -14.41
C THR A 553 -7.65 0.06 -14.29
N ALA A 554 -7.02 -1.13 -14.34
CA ALA A 554 -5.59 -1.36 -14.07
C ALA A 554 -5.12 -0.86 -12.69
N GLU A 555 -6.04 -0.71 -11.73
CA GLU A 555 -5.79 -0.30 -10.36
C GLU A 555 -5.98 -1.46 -9.36
N LEU A 556 -5.52 -1.29 -8.12
CA LEU A 556 -5.73 -2.30 -7.09
C LEU A 556 -7.21 -2.33 -6.65
N ARG A 557 -7.82 -3.53 -6.76
CA ARG A 557 -9.26 -3.72 -6.48
C ARG A 557 -9.61 -3.35 -5.06
N ALA A 558 -10.64 -2.52 -4.90
CA ALA A 558 -11.24 -2.09 -3.65
C ALA A 558 -10.28 -1.41 -2.65
N MET A 559 -9.03 -1.10 -3.05
CA MET A 559 -8.06 -0.47 -2.17
C MET A 559 -8.09 1.05 -2.32
N TRP A 560 -8.19 1.74 -1.17
CA TRP A 560 -8.21 3.22 -1.06
C TRP A 560 -9.29 3.92 -1.89
N THR A 561 -10.34 3.20 -2.19
CA THR A 561 -11.47 3.69 -2.99
C THR A 561 -12.78 3.16 -2.44
N ARG A 562 -13.88 3.69 -2.96
CA ARG A 562 -15.23 3.18 -2.70
C ARG A 562 -15.31 1.72 -3.13
N THR A 563 -16.12 0.95 -2.42
CA THR A 563 -16.40 -0.45 -2.73
C THR A 563 -17.85 -0.62 -3.16
N GLY A 564 -18.25 -1.82 -3.59
CA GLY A 564 -19.64 -2.14 -3.84
C GLY A 564 -20.55 -2.05 -2.59
N GLN A 565 -19.96 -1.85 -1.41
CA GLN A 565 -20.68 -1.63 -0.15
C GLN A 565 -20.46 -0.18 0.33
N PRO A 566 -21.50 0.69 0.29
CA PRO A 566 -21.40 2.06 0.77
C PRO A 566 -20.88 2.16 2.20
N GLY A 567 -19.96 3.11 2.44
CA GLY A 567 -19.37 3.34 3.76
C GLY A 567 -18.39 2.27 4.24
N LEU A 568 -17.96 1.31 3.40
CA LEU A 568 -16.93 0.33 3.73
C LEU A 568 -15.73 0.47 2.80
N TYR A 569 -14.53 0.60 3.38
CA TYR A 569 -13.29 0.84 2.67
C TYR A 569 -12.17 -0.06 3.15
N PHE A 570 -11.13 -0.19 2.32
CA PHE A 570 -9.91 -0.94 2.65
C PHE A 570 -8.67 -0.06 2.50
N THR A 571 -7.72 -0.24 3.41
CA THR A 571 -6.39 0.35 3.34
C THR A 571 -5.33 -0.66 3.78
N GLY A 572 -4.16 -0.65 3.14
CA GLY A 572 -3.11 -1.62 3.42
C GLY A 572 -1.96 -1.50 2.42
N GLY A 573 -1.00 -2.43 2.49
CA GLY A 573 0.14 -2.47 1.60
C GLY A 573 1.43 -1.92 2.19
N ALA A 574 2.36 -1.46 1.35
CA ALA A 574 3.62 -0.87 1.79
C ALA A 574 3.41 0.51 2.43
N PHE A 575 4.37 0.95 3.24
CA PHE A 575 4.32 2.29 3.88
C PHE A 575 4.13 3.42 2.86
N SER A 576 4.88 3.41 1.75
CA SER A 576 4.75 4.41 0.69
C SER A 576 3.36 4.42 0.04
N GLN A 577 2.76 3.24 -0.15
CA GLN A 577 1.38 3.15 -0.64
C GLN A 577 0.40 3.73 0.38
N CYS A 578 0.51 3.34 1.65
CA CYS A 578 -0.37 3.86 2.71
C CYS A 578 -0.22 5.38 2.87
N ARG A 579 1.00 5.93 2.79
CA ARG A 579 1.24 7.38 2.84
C ARG A 579 0.58 8.12 1.68
N ALA A 580 0.79 7.66 0.45
CA ALA A 580 0.26 8.32 -0.74
C ALA A 580 -1.27 8.16 -0.87
N TYR A 581 -1.76 6.94 -0.80
CA TYR A 581 -3.18 6.65 -1.08
C TYR A 581 -4.13 6.95 0.08
N SER A 582 -3.64 7.06 1.33
CA SER A 582 -4.48 7.53 2.44
C SER A 582 -5.04 8.93 2.20
N LYS A 583 -4.34 9.79 1.43
CA LYS A 583 -4.84 11.09 0.99
C LYS A 583 -6.09 10.95 0.14
N TYR A 584 -6.04 10.10 -0.88
CA TYR A 584 -7.18 9.91 -1.79
C TYR A 584 -8.37 9.26 -1.09
N LEU A 585 -8.13 8.33 -0.16
CA LEU A 585 -9.21 7.75 0.65
C LEU A 585 -9.87 8.81 1.56
N ALA A 586 -9.07 9.63 2.23
CA ALA A 586 -9.59 10.68 3.10
C ALA A 586 -10.37 11.75 2.32
N LEU A 587 -9.91 12.14 1.12
CA LEU A 587 -10.62 13.09 0.24
C LEU A 587 -11.96 12.54 -0.25
N GLN A 588 -12.07 11.24 -0.56
CA GLN A 588 -13.36 10.62 -0.92
C GLN A 588 -14.34 10.65 0.24
N ILE A 589 -13.88 10.32 1.46
CA ILE A 589 -14.71 10.41 2.67
C ILE A 589 -15.14 11.85 2.92
N GLN A 590 -14.21 12.82 2.81
CA GLN A 590 -14.54 14.23 2.96
C GLN A 590 -15.58 14.69 1.94
N ALA A 591 -15.46 14.27 0.68
CA ALA A 591 -16.42 14.61 -0.36
C ALA A 591 -17.82 14.05 -0.07
N GLN A 592 -17.91 12.83 0.49
CA GLN A 592 -19.18 12.25 0.91
C GLN A 592 -19.81 13.01 2.08
N GLU A 593 -18.99 13.38 3.07
CA GLU A 593 -19.45 14.18 4.22
C GLU A 593 -19.95 15.56 3.82
N LEU A 594 -19.42 16.11 2.72
CA LEU A 594 -19.84 17.39 2.15
C LEU A 594 -20.98 17.26 1.12
N GLY A 595 -21.45 16.05 0.83
CA GLY A 595 -22.49 15.82 -0.17
C GLY A 595 -22.03 16.06 -1.63
N LEU A 596 -20.73 16.12 -1.88
CA LEU A 596 -20.14 16.28 -3.22
C LEU A 596 -20.02 14.95 -3.97
N LEU A 597 -20.12 13.84 -3.26
CA LEU A 597 -19.98 12.50 -3.77
C LEU A 597 -21.04 11.59 -3.15
N GLU A 598 -21.85 10.93 -3.98
CA GLU A 598 -22.86 10.00 -3.50
C GLU A 598 -22.21 8.74 -2.91
N SER A 599 -22.83 8.22 -1.85
CA SER A 599 -22.32 7.05 -1.12
C SER A 599 -22.39 5.74 -1.94
N GLY A 600 -23.19 5.68 -3.01
CA GLY A 600 -23.56 4.46 -3.73
C GLY A 600 -23.08 4.33 -5.17
N SER A 601 -22.43 5.32 -5.78
CA SER A 601 -22.00 5.21 -7.18
C SER A 601 -20.60 4.61 -7.28
N THR A 602 -20.52 3.34 -7.63
CA THR A 602 -19.33 2.73 -8.23
C THR A 602 -19.45 2.92 -9.75
N HIS A 603 -18.66 3.81 -10.34
CA HIS A 603 -18.41 3.82 -11.79
C HIS A 603 -17.01 3.34 -12.04
#